data_24393a99cb0db03a947685a944ee8e09
#
_entry.id   24393a99cb0db03a947685a944ee8e09
#
_cell.length_a   1.000
_cell.length_b   1.000
_cell.length_c   1.000
_cell.angle_alpha   90.00
_cell.angle_beta   90.00
_cell.angle_gamma   90.00
#
_symmetry.space_group_name_H-M   'P 1'
#
loop_
_entity.id
_entity.type
_entity.pdbx_description
1 polymer ?
#
loop_
_entity_poly.entity_id
_entity_poly.type
_entity_poly.pdbx_seq_one_letter_code
_entity_poly.pdbx_strand_id
1 'polypeptide(L)'
;DSNAAYRRGDYAAAEQLALQALRVDKKNADSLLILGNIFYLRRNYEKALEWYRKMQKVAPGDVSLKINIANTFHAMRNYAEARRYAQEVLKTDSQNVSALTALAYVFFEEDDYADSIPVFQQALQLDSSDFWLHNYLGQAYQKSGDHLRGIEHAWQAVTLSGGADSQHINFAYTLYEAAIEKGEKYIDDALQKWLDAYSENAVVKYVADSLRHSPKVTKADSAYVQNIFDVFADTFEDSLAALNYSVPQLIRSAAAKIYGTDSEAALNVLDAGCGTGLCAKLLSEILPHAAFFGVDLSVRMIMEARKKNIYKQLFVDDLEHFSAVAETPYDMIVAADVLTYFGELQNVFDSFFRILAPGGNFIFSVTRNVFDSQDYYLHLSGRFAHAENYVKSCAEKSGFVLANQSGAKLRNEGEAEVMGWIFTLRKP
;
A
#
# COMPACT_ATOMS: atom_id res chain seq x y z
N ASP A 1 -36.69 8.48 -2.58
CA ASP A 1 -35.98 8.41 -3.86
C ASP A 1 -34.60 7.77 -3.65
N SER A 2 -34.41 6.60 -4.25
CA SER A 2 -33.17 5.80 -4.14
C SER A 2 -31.95 6.58 -4.69
N ASN A 3 -32.13 7.36 -5.75
CA ASN A 3 -31.07 8.16 -6.37
C ASN A 3 -30.55 9.26 -5.42
N ALA A 4 -31.49 9.92 -4.71
CA ALA A 4 -31.12 10.94 -3.73
C ALA A 4 -30.35 10.35 -2.52
N ALA A 5 -30.73 9.16 -2.05
CA ALA A 5 -30.00 8.46 -0.99
C ALA A 5 -28.59 8.02 -1.47
N TYR A 6 -28.50 7.48 -2.69
CA TYR A 6 -27.23 7.08 -3.30
C TYR A 6 -26.25 8.27 -3.42
N ARG A 7 -26.73 9.42 -3.92
CA ARG A 7 -25.92 10.65 -4.05
C ARG A 7 -25.41 11.21 -2.71
N ARG A 8 -26.12 10.95 -1.61
CA ARG A 8 -25.69 11.33 -0.25
C ARG A 8 -24.75 10.30 0.39
N GLY A 9 -24.43 9.20 -0.30
CA GLY A 9 -23.61 8.12 0.23
C GLY A 9 -24.35 7.16 1.19
N ASP A 10 -25.67 7.31 1.36
CA ASP A 10 -26.47 6.40 2.17
C ASP A 10 -26.86 5.17 1.33
N TYR A 11 -25.87 4.31 1.12
CA TYR A 11 -26.02 3.12 0.28
C TYR A 11 -27.01 2.10 0.85
N ALA A 12 -27.18 2.06 2.18
CA ALA A 12 -28.14 1.15 2.82
C ALA A 12 -29.59 1.58 2.53
N ALA A 13 -29.89 2.87 2.72
CA ALA A 13 -31.20 3.42 2.38
C ALA A 13 -31.46 3.36 0.86
N ALA A 14 -30.45 3.66 0.03
CA ALA A 14 -30.55 3.58 -1.43
C ALA A 14 -30.91 2.17 -1.89
N GLU A 15 -30.28 1.14 -1.34
CA GLU A 15 -30.55 -0.26 -1.63
C GLU A 15 -32.00 -0.65 -1.28
N GLN A 16 -32.45 -0.29 -0.05
CA GLN A 16 -33.83 -0.59 0.39
C GLN A 16 -34.85 0.08 -0.52
N LEU A 17 -34.68 1.36 -0.83
CA LEU A 17 -35.59 2.13 -1.68
C LEU A 17 -35.60 1.60 -3.12
N ALA A 18 -34.46 1.22 -3.68
CA ALA A 18 -34.37 0.62 -5.00
C ALA A 18 -35.09 -0.74 -5.05
N LEU A 19 -34.91 -1.60 -4.04
CA LEU A 19 -35.61 -2.88 -3.95
C LEU A 19 -37.13 -2.70 -3.78
N GLN A 20 -37.59 -1.67 -3.04
CA GLN A 20 -39.00 -1.34 -2.92
C GLN A 20 -39.60 -0.88 -4.27
N ALA A 21 -38.89 -0.02 -4.99
CA ALA A 21 -39.31 0.44 -6.32
C ALA A 21 -39.43 -0.75 -7.31
N LEU A 22 -38.50 -1.71 -7.27
CA LEU A 22 -38.53 -2.89 -8.13
C LEU A 22 -39.65 -3.90 -7.77
N ARG A 23 -40.23 -3.83 -6.56
CA ARG A 23 -41.44 -4.59 -6.23
C ARG A 23 -42.67 -4.05 -6.96
N VAL A 24 -42.70 -2.74 -7.20
CA VAL A 24 -43.79 -2.04 -7.92
C VAL A 24 -43.55 -2.12 -9.43
N ASP A 25 -42.34 -1.76 -9.87
CA ASP A 25 -41.95 -1.81 -11.27
C ASP A 25 -40.63 -2.55 -11.44
N LYS A 26 -40.69 -3.81 -11.86
CA LYS A 26 -39.53 -4.68 -12.08
C LYS A 26 -38.57 -4.19 -13.17
N LYS A 27 -38.99 -3.21 -13.99
CA LYS A 27 -38.21 -2.63 -15.08
C LYS A 27 -37.72 -1.20 -14.77
N ASN A 28 -37.81 -0.76 -13.53
CA ASN A 28 -37.32 0.56 -13.14
C ASN A 28 -35.79 0.64 -13.33
N ALA A 29 -35.37 1.28 -14.42
CA ALA A 29 -33.97 1.34 -14.88
C ALA A 29 -33.06 2.00 -13.83
N ASP A 30 -33.51 3.09 -13.20
CA ASP A 30 -32.71 3.82 -12.19
C ASP A 30 -32.42 2.91 -10.97
N SER A 31 -33.44 2.16 -10.51
CA SER A 31 -33.26 1.26 -9.38
C SER A 31 -32.31 0.09 -9.70
N LEU A 32 -32.39 -0.44 -10.94
CA LEU A 32 -31.49 -1.51 -11.41
C LEU A 32 -30.05 -1.00 -11.47
N LEU A 33 -29.84 0.23 -12.00
CA LEU A 33 -28.52 0.86 -12.08
C LEU A 33 -27.93 1.12 -10.69
N ILE A 34 -28.73 1.71 -9.79
CA ILE A 34 -28.30 2.02 -8.41
C ILE A 34 -27.86 0.73 -7.68
N LEU A 35 -28.63 -0.35 -7.79
CA LEU A 35 -28.24 -1.63 -7.18
C LEU A 35 -26.93 -2.15 -7.75
N GLY A 36 -26.76 -2.12 -9.08
CA GLY A 36 -25.49 -2.45 -9.72
C GLY A 36 -24.31 -1.64 -9.17
N ASN A 37 -24.49 -0.33 -9.08
CA ASN A 37 -23.45 0.58 -8.56
C ASN A 37 -23.14 0.31 -7.07
N ILE A 38 -24.15 0.06 -6.23
CA ILE A 38 -23.94 -0.27 -4.81
C ILE A 38 -23.12 -1.56 -4.64
N PHE A 39 -23.45 -2.61 -5.40
CA PHE A 39 -22.69 -3.86 -5.34
C PHE A 39 -21.28 -3.71 -5.90
N TYR A 40 -21.09 -2.88 -6.94
CA TYR A 40 -19.76 -2.51 -7.44
C TYR A 40 -18.92 -1.83 -6.35
N LEU A 41 -19.46 -0.83 -5.67
CA LEU A 41 -18.77 -0.12 -4.57
C LEU A 41 -18.42 -1.06 -3.39
N ARG A 42 -19.23 -2.10 -3.15
CA ARG A 42 -18.96 -3.14 -2.16
C ARG A 42 -18.01 -4.23 -2.68
N ARG A 43 -17.43 -4.06 -3.86
CA ARG A 43 -16.54 -5.04 -4.53
C ARG A 43 -17.22 -6.40 -4.80
N ASN A 44 -18.54 -6.46 -4.79
CA ASN A 44 -19.29 -7.65 -5.18
C ASN A 44 -19.66 -7.57 -6.66
N TYR A 45 -18.66 -7.78 -7.49
CA TYR A 45 -18.74 -7.54 -8.94
C TYR A 45 -19.70 -8.48 -9.66
N GLU A 46 -19.80 -9.74 -9.21
CA GLU A 46 -20.76 -10.70 -9.76
C GLU A 46 -22.19 -10.22 -9.58
N LYS A 47 -22.55 -9.76 -8.36
CA LYS A 47 -23.87 -9.19 -8.11
C LYS A 47 -24.10 -7.88 -8.85
N ALA A 48 -23.06 -7.04 -8.98
CA ALA A 48 -23.15 -5.83 -9.79
C ALA A 48 -23.54 -6.18 -11.24
N LEU A 49 -22.85 -7.15 -11.87
CA LEU A 49 -23.15 -7.61 -13.21
C LEU A 49 -24.56 -8.23 -13.34
N GLU A 50 -25.07 -8.92 -12.31
CA GLU A 50 -26.45 -9.43 -12.34
C GLU A 50 -27.47 -8.30 -12.46
N TRP A 51 -27.30 -7.20 -11.71
CA TRP A 51 -28.17 -6.04 -11.79
C TRP A 51 -28.01 -5.27 -13.08
N TYR A 52 -26.79 -5.06 -13.54
CA TYR A 52 -26.50 -4.43 -14.81
C TYR A 52 -27.08 -5.21 -16.00
N ARG A 53 -27.02 -6.55 -15.99
CA ARG A 53 -27.66 -7.40 -17.03
C ARG A 53 -29.18 -7.30 -17.03
N LYS A 54 -29.81 -7.09 -15.86
CA LYS A 54 -31.24 -6.82 -15.79
C LYS A 54 -31.58 -5.47 -16.41
N MET A 55 -30.77 -4.42 -16.10
CA MET A 55 -30.91 -3.10 -16.71
C MET A 55 -30.66 -3.14 -18.23
N GLN A 56 -29.69 -3.88 -18.70
CA GLN A 56 -29.36 -4.01 -20.12
C GLN A 56 -30.54 -4.56 -20.94
N LYS A 57 -31.38 -5.41 -20.35
CA LYS A 57 -32.62 -5.89 -21.01
C LYS A 57 -33.69 -4.81 -21.11
N VAL A 58 -33.66 -3.81 -20.24
CA VAL A 58 -34.61 -2.68 -20.23
C VAL A 58 -34.11 -1.56 -21.11
N ALA A 59 -32.81 -1.25 -21.04
CA ALA A 59 -32.15 -0.14 -21.75
C ALA A 59 -30.85 -0.60 -22.44
N PRO A 60 -30.92 -1.38 -23.54
CA PRO A 60 -29.73 -1.98 -24.15
C PRO A 60 -28.79 -0.98 -24.78
N GLY A 61 -29.27 0.24 -25.09
CA GLY A 61 -28.50 1.33 -25.67
C GLY A 61 -27.88 2.30 -24.67
N ASP A 62 -28.07 2.08 -23.35
CA ASP A 62 -27.57 3.00 -22.34
C ASP A 62 -26.04 2.98 -22.29
N VAL A 63 -25.42 4.13 -22.56
CA VAL A 63 -23.97 4.31 -22.62
C VAL A 63 -23.36 4.19 -21.23
N SER A 64 -23.98 4.82 -20.22
CA SER A 64 -23.47 4.79 -18.84
C SER A 64 -23.46 3.37 -18.29
N LEU A 65 -24.49 2.59 -18.59
CA LEU A 65 -24.55 1.18 -18.23
C LEU A 65 -23.41 0.38 -18.86
N LYS A 66 -23.14 0.58 -20.16
CA LYS A 66 -22.05 -0.13 -20.84
C LYS A 66 -20.70 0.20 -20.23
N ILE A 67 -20.47 1.47 -19.85
CA ILE A 67 -19.25 1.91 -19.17
C ILE A 67 -19.14 1.24 -17.79
N ASN A 68 -20.23 1.22 -17.00
CA ASN A 68 -20.24 0.56 -15.69
C ASN A 68 -19.95 -0.95 -15.80
N ILE A 69 -20.48 -1.59 -16.83
CA ILE A 69 -20.17 -3.01 -17.12
C ILE A 69 -18.69 -3.18 -17.50
N ALA A 70 -18.14 -2.30 -18.36
CA ALA A 70 -16.73 -2.32 -18.72
C ALA A 70 -15.83 -2.18 -17.49
N ASN A 71 -16.11 -1.20 -16.63
CA ASN A 71 -15.37 -0.97 -15.39
C ASN A 71 -15.49 -2.16 -14.42
N THR A 72 -16.65 -2.82 -14.38
CA THR A 72 -16.85 -4.01 -13.55
C THR A 72 -16.01 -5.18 -14.05
N PHE A 73 -15.97 -5.43 -15.35
CA PHE A 73 -15.12 -6.45 -15.93
C PHE A 73 -13.63 -6.14 -15.76
N HIS A 74 -13.25 -4.87 -15.87
CA HIS A 74 -11.89 -4.43 -15.57
C HIS A 74 -11.51 -4.77 -14.12
N ALA A 75 -12.37 -4.42 -13.14
CA ALA A 75 -12.16 -4.73 -11.72
C ALA A 75 -12.09 -6.24 -11.43
N MET A 76 -12.73 -7.08 -12.27
CA MET A 76 -12.64 -8.54 -12.24
C MET A 76 -11.43 -9.08 -13.03
N ARG A 77 -10.59 -8.22 -13.57
CA ARG A 77 -9.46 -8.56 -14.47
C ARG A 77 -9.89 -9.33 -15.73
N ASN A 78 -11.16 -9.20 -16.14
CA ASN A 78 -11.65 -9.72 -17.41
C ASN A 78 -11.49 -8.64 -18.50
N TYR A 79 -10.26 -8.41 -18.91
CA TYR A 79 -9.90 -7.34 -19.81
C TYR A 79 -10.53 -7.47 -21.20
N ALA A 80 -10.74 -8.70 -21.68
CA ALA A 80 -11.39 -8.96 -22.97
C ALA A 80 -12.82 -8.39 -23.02
N GLU A 81 -13.64 -8.67 -21.99
CA GLU A 81 -15.01 -8.14 -21.90
C GLU A 81 -15.02 -6.64 -21.62
N ALA A 82 -14.13 -6.13 -20.74
CA ALA A 82 -14.00 -4.70 -20.50
C ALA A 82 -13.72 -3.95 -21.81
N ARG A 83 -12.75 -4.41 -22.60
CA ARG A 83 -12.38 -3.87 -23.92
C ARG A 83 -13.58 -3.89 -24.86
N ARG A 84 -14.29 -4.99 -24.95
CA ARG A 84 -15.46 -5.14 -25.82
C ARG A 84 -16.54 -4.09 -25.54
N TYR A 85 -16.90 -3.91 -24.25
CA TYR A 85 -17.92 -2.92 -23.86
C TYR A 85 -17.47 -1.48 -24.10
N ALA A 86 -16.23 -1.13 -23.80
CA ALA A 86 -15.67 0.19 -24.08
C ALA A 86 -15.67 0.48 -25.60
N GLN A 87 -15.23 -0.47 -26.44
CA GLN A 87 -15.23 -0.35 -27.89
C GLN A 87 -16.65 -0.26 -28.47
N GLU A 88 -17.65 -0.92 -27.89
CA GLU A 88 -19.04 -0.76 -28.31
C GLU A 88 -19.55 0.67 -28.13
N VAL A 89 -19.15 1.36 -27.06
CA VAL A 89 -19.47 2.78 -26.85
C VAL A 89 -18.74 3.63 -27.89
N LEU A 90 -17.42 3.41 -28.07
CA LEU A 90 -16.60 4.19 -29.01
C LEU A 90 -17.01 4.05 -30.49
N LYS A 91 -17.68 2.96 -30.88
CA LYS A 91 -18.28 2.82 -32.22
C LYS A 91 -19.41 3.83 -32.50
N THR A 92 -20.12 4.24 -31.45
CA THR A 92 -21.25 5.20 -31.58
C THR A 92 -20.86 6.60 -31.18
N ASP A 93 -19.90 6.75 -30.27
CA ASP A 93 -19.37 8.02 -29.78
C ASP A 93 -17.85 7.88 -29.57
N SER A 94 -17.08 8.18 -30.63
CA SER A 94 -15.61 8.05 -30.62
C SER A 94 -14.90 9.04 -29.70
N GLN A 95 -15.61 10.05 -29.18
CA GLN A 95 -15.09 11.05 -28.25
C GLN A 95 -15.59 10.85 -26.81
N ASN A 96 -16.16 9.70 -26.51
CA ASN A 96 -16.62 9.42 -25.16
C ASN A 96 -15.44 9.23 -24.20
N VAL A 97 -15.16 10.23 -23.37
CA VAL A 97 -14.01 10.25 -22.44
C VAL A 97 -14.00 9.02 -21.53
N SER A 98 -15.15 8.66 -20.93
CA SER A 98 -15.23 7.52 -20.02
C SER A 98 -14.92 6.18 -20.72
N ALA A 99 -15.33 6.02 -21.96
CA ALA A 99 -15.05 4.82 -22.74
C ALA A 99 -13.57 4.77 -23.19
N LEU A 100 -12.99 5.92 -23.57
CA LEU A 100 -11.55 6.03 -23.85
C LEU A 100 -10.73 5.70 -22.61
N THR A 101 -11.11 6.27 -21.46
CA THR A 101 -10.45 5.99 -20.17
C THR A 101 -10.50 4.51 -19.82
N ALA A 102 -11.68 3.88 -19.92
CA ALA A 102 -11.83 2.45 -19.66
C ALA A 102 -10.98 1.59 -20.60
N LEU A 103 -10.89 1.95 -21.89
CA LEU A 103 -10.08 1.24 -22.86
C LEU A 103 -8.58 1.42 -22.58
N ALA A 104 -8.15 2.66 -22.26
CA ALA A 104 -6.75 2.95 -21.93
C ALA A 104 -6.27 2.19 -20.68
N TYR A 105 -7.13 2.08 -19.66
CA TYR A 105 -6.84 1.27 -18.46
C TYR A 105 -6.69 -0.21 -18.79
N VAL A 106 -7.53 -0.75 -19.68
CA VAL A 106 -7.40 -2.15 -20.11
C VAL A 106 -6.06 -2.38 -20.77
N PHE A 107 -5.64 -1.55 -21.72
CA PHE A 107 -4.32 -1.67 -22.34
C PHE A 107 -3.18 -1.53 -21.31
N PHE A 108 -3.30 -0.59 -20.38
CA PHE A 108 -2.31 -0.38 -19.32
C PHE A 108 -2.14 -1.62 -18.43
N GLU A 109 -3.24 -2.24 -17.99
CA GLU A 109 -3.22 -3.43 -17.14
C GLU A 109 -2.79 -4.72 -17.88
N GLU A 110 -2.83 -4.70 -19.22
CA GLU A 110 -2.29 -5.76 -20.08
C GLU A 110 -0.82 -5.50 -20.46
N ASP A 111 -0.17 -4.50 -19.85
CA ASP A 111 1.20 -4.03 -20.15
C ASP A 111 1.38 -3.54 -21.60
N ASP A 112 0.29 -3.26 -22.30
CA ASP A 112 0.31 -2.72 -23.66
C ASP A 112 0.39 -1.19 -23.63
N TYR A 113 1.55 -0.69 -23.23
CA TYR A 113 1.77 0.77 -23.12
C TYR A 113 1.77 1.47 -24.47
N ALA A 114 2.12 0.76 -25.55
CA ALA A 114 2.11 1.31 -26.90
C ALA A 114 0.71 1.72 -27.34
N ASP A 115 -0.30 0.93 -27.02
CA ASP A 115 -1.69 1.22 -27.33
C ASP A 115 -2.37 2.06 -26.23
N SER A 116 -1.96 1.94 -24.95
CA SER A 116 -2.54 2.72 -23.86
C SER A 116 -2.24 4.21 -23.96
N ILE A 117 -1.00 4.59 -24.26
CA ILE A 117 -0.53 5.99 -24.35
C ILE A 117 -1.37 6.83 -25.31
N PRO A 118 -1.56 6.46 -26.60
CA PRO A 118 -2.35 7.27 -27.52
C PRO A 118 -3.83 7.39 -27.09
N VAL A 119 -4.40 6.37 -26.44
CA VAL A 119 -5.79 6.43 -25.97
C VAL A 119 -5.91 7.34 -24.74
N PHE A 120 -4.97 7.31 -23.80
CA PHE A 120 -4.91 8.29 -22.71
C PHE A 120 -4.74 9.71 -23.23
N GLN A 121 -3.87 9.92 -24.22
CA GLN A 121 -3.69 11.24 -24.84
C GLN A 121 -4.99 11.74 -25.49
N GLN A 122 -5.73 10.87 -26.18
CA GLN A 122 -7.02 11.23 -26.76
C GLN A 122 -8.04 11.62 -25.68
N ALA A 123 -8.11 10.88 -24.57
CA ALA A 123 -8.97 11.22 -23.44
C ALA A 123 -8.60 12.59 -22.85
N LEU A 124 -7.31 12.87 -22.65
CA LEU A 124 -6.80 14.16 -22.15
C LEU A 124 -7.01 15.34 -23.08
N GLN A 125 -7.07 15.14 -24.40
CA GLN A 125 -7.47 16.19 -25.34
C GLN A 125 -8.92 16.65 -25.12
N LEU A 126 -9.77 15.77 -24.61
CA LEU A 126 -11.18 16.03 -24.34
C LEU A 126 -11.42 16.53 -22.90
N ASP A 127 -10.66 16.04 -21.94
CA ASP A 127 -10.66 16.49 -20.55
C ASP A 127 -9.22 16.59 -20.02
N SER A 128 -8.63 17.77 -20.18
CA SER A 128 -7.26 18.05 -19.72
C SER A 128 -7.13 18.29 -18.22
N SER A 129 -8.24 18.29 -17.49
CA SER A 129 -8.26 18.57 -16.04
C SER A 129 -8.29 17.32 -15.16
N ASP A 130 -8.42 16.14 -15.76
CA ASP A 130 -8.45 14.88 -15.03
C ASP A 130 -7.04 14.47 -14.60
N PHE A 131 -6.74 14.63 -13.30
CA PHE A 131 -5.44 14.28 -12.74
C PHE A 131 -5.19 12.76 -12.75
N TRP A 132 -6.23 11.92 -12.73
CA TRP A 132 -6.06 10.46 -12.84
C TRP A 132 -5.57 10.05 -14.22
N LEU A 133 -6.09 10.65 -15.30
CA LEU A 133 -5.60 10.42 -16.65
C LEU A 133 -4.12 10.82 -16.78
N HIS A 134 -3.74 11.97 -16.21
CA HIS A 134 -2.33 12.38 -16.15
C HIS A 134 -1.47 11.38 -15.37
N ASN A 135 -1.94 10.91 -14.21
CA ASN A 135 -1.22 9.94 -13.39
C ASN A 135 -0.95 8.63 -14.16
N TYR A 136 -1.98 8.04 -14.77
CA TYR A 136 -1.81 6.79 -15.52
C TYR A 136 -1.01 6.95 -16.81
N LEU A 137 -1.18 8.07 -17.51
CA LEU A 137 -0.35 8.36 -18.67
C LEU A 137 1.12 8.54 -18.28
N GLY A 138 1.39 9.19 -17.16
CA GLY A 138 2.73 9.29 -16.58
C GLY A 138 3.35 7.92 -16.31
N GLN A 139 2.60 7.03 -15.67
CA GLN A 139 3.03 5.65 -15.42
C GLN A 139 3.25 4.87 -16.72
N ALA A 140 2.36 5.00 -17.71
CA ALA A 140 2.52 4.34 -19.01
C ALA A 140 3.80 4.79 -19.73
N TYR A 141 4.12 6.08 -19.69
CA TYR A 141 5.39 6.59 -20.19
C TYR A 141 6.60 6.04 -19.44
N GLN A 142 6.55 5.98 -18.09
CA GLN A 142 7.61 5.37 -17.30
C GLN A 142 7.85 3.92 -17.71
N LYS A 143 6.80 3.11 -17.77
CA LYS A 143 6.88 1.70 -18.14
C LYS A 143 7.33 1.48 -19.60
N SER A 144 7.13 2.46 -20.48
CA SER A 144 7.65 2.45 -21.85
C SER A 144 9.09 2.98 -21.97
N GLY A 145 9.72 3.40 -20.86
CA GLY A 145 11.08 3.95 -20.81
C GLY A 145 11.20 5.45 -21.14
N ASP A 146 10.10 6.14 -21.34
CA ASP A 146 10.08 7.60 -21.56
C ASP A 146 9.88 8.35 -20.23
N HIS A 147 10.92 8.33 -19.42
CA HIS A 147 10.90 8.91 -18.07
C HIS A 147 10.63 10.42 -18.06
N LEU A 148 11.07 11.16 -19.09
CA LEU A 148 10.86 12.60 -19.13
C LEU A 148 9.37 12.94 -19.22
N ARG A 149 8.65 12.35 -20.18
CA ARG A 149 7.20 12.52 -20.29
C ARG A 149 6.45 11.92 -19.11
N GLY A 150 6.97 10.82 -18.55
CA GLY A 150 6.47 10.25 -17.29
C GLY A 150 6.48 11.26 -16.15
N ILE A 151 7.61 11.92 -15.91
CA ILE A 151 7.78 12.98 -14.89
C ILE A 151 6.86 14.17 -15.16
N GLU A 152 6.77 14.62 -16.43
CA GLU A 152 5.91 15.75 -16.80
C GLU A 152 4.44 15.48 -16.48
N HIS A 153 3.92 14.32 -16.85
CA HIS A 153 2.54 13.97 -16.58
C HIS A 153 2.26 13.69 -15.09
N ALA A 154 3.17 13.03 -14.39
CA ALA A 154 3.05 12.86 -12.95
C ALA A 154 3.05 14.20 -12.20
N TRP A 155 3.85 15.18 -12.66
CA TRP A 155 3.82 16.55 -12.13
C TRP A 155 2.46 17.24 -12.37
N GLN A 156 1.86 17.08 -13.57
CA GLN A 156 0.53 17.62 -13.85
C GLN A 156 -0.52 17.00 -12.91
N ALA A 157 -0.43 15.70 -12.63
CA ALA A 157 -1.32 15.04 -11.68
C ALA A 157 -1.23 15.64 -10.27
N VAL A 158 -0.01 15.90 -9.77
CA VAL A 158 0.18 16.61 -8.49
C VAL A 158 -0.47 17.98 -8.51
N THR A 159 -0.23 18.76 -9.56
CA THR A 159 -0.72 20.14 -9.67
C THR A 159 -2.25 20.20 -9.75
N LEU A 160 -2.85 19.37 -10.60
CA LEU A 160 -4.31 19.34 -10.82
C LEU A 160 -5.08 18.78 -9.62
N SER A 161 -4.47 17.89 -8.85
CA SER A 161 -5.07 17.36 -7.60
C SER A 161 -5.03 18.35 -6.43
N GLY A 162 -4.41 19.52 -6.60
CA GLY A 162 -4.18 20.47 -5.52
C GLY A 162 -3.14 19.99 -4.50
N GLY A 163 -2.24 19.10 -4.91
CA GLY A 163 -1.20 18.54 -4.03
C GLY A 163 -1.73 17.45 -3.09
N ALA A 164 -2.65 16.62 -3.55
CA ALA A 164 -3.10 15.46 -2.78
C ALA A 164 -1.94 14.51 -2.46
N ASP A 165 -1.86 14.01 -1.22
CA ASP A 165 -0.74 13.17 -0.74
C ASP A 165 -0.52 11.92 -1.61
N SER A 166 -1.59 11.29 -2.12
CA SER A 166 -1.49 10.16 -3.04
C SER A 166 -0.75 10.51 -4.33
N GLN A 167 -0.92 11.73 -4.84
CA GLN A 167 -0.22 12.20 -6.04
C GLN A 167 1.24 12.57 -5.75
N HIS A 168 1.54 13.08 -4.55
CA HIS A 168 2.92 13.25 -4.11
C HIS A 168 3.65 11.91 -4.01
N ILE A 169 3.00 10.86 -3.50
CA ILE A 169 3.55 9.51 -3.45
C ILE A 169 3.79 8.95 -4.86
N ASN A 170 2.82 9.09 -5.76
CA ASN A 170 2.97 8.64 -7.15
C ASN A 170 4.12 9.37 -7.86
N PHE A 171 4.26 10.68 -7.64
CA PHE A 171 5.37 11.46 -8.19
C PHE A 171 6.72 11.02 -7.62
N ALA A 172 6.77 10.72 -6.32
CA ALA A 172 7.95 10.17 -5.67
C ALA A 172 8.42 8.87 -6.33
N TYR A 173 7.49 7.93 -6.59
CA TYR A 173 7.80 6.69 -7.30
C TYR A 173 8.28 6.93 -8.73
N THR A 174 7.67 7.89 -9.43
CA THR A 174 8.08 8.30 -10.78
C THR A 174 9.52 8.79 -10.79
N LEU A 175 9.91 9.65 -9.84
CA LEU A 175 11.28 10.14 -9.69
C LEU A 175 12.25 9.01 -9.29
N TYR A 176 11.84 8.16 -8.36
CA TYR A 176 12.63 7.02 -7.91
C TYR A 176 12.97 6.06 -9.06
N GLU A 177 11.98 5.62 -9.84
CA GLU A 177 12.20 4.75 -11.00
C GLU A 177 13.13 5.41 -12.03
N ALA A 178 12.91 6.70 -12.32
CA ALA A 178 13.76 7.45 -13.24
C ALA A 178 15.21 7.60 -12.72
N ALA A 179 15.40 7.81 -11.41
CA ALA A 179 16.72 7.91 -10.79
C ALA A 179 17.49 6.58 -10.84
N ILE A 180 16.81 5.45 -10.63
CA ILE A 180 17.44 4.12 -10.76
C ILE A 180 17.90 3.86 -12.18
N GLU A 181 17.09 4.17 -13.18
CA GLU A 181 17.41 3.82 -14.57
C GLU A 181 18.35 4.82 -15.26
N LYS A 182 18.25 6.11 -14.94
CA LYS A 182 18.99 7.19 -15.62
C LYS A 182 20.02 7.88 -14.74
N GLY A 183 20.03 7.57 -13.43
CA GLY A 183 20.88 8.20 -12.44
C GLY A 183 20.23 9.43 -11.78
N GLU A 184 20.68 9.74 -10.56
CA GLU A 184 20.07 10.78 -9.71
C GLU A 184 20.04 12.16 -10.36
N LYS A 185 21.09 12.54 -11.11
CA LYS A 185 21.14 13.84 -11.80
C LYS A 185 20.02 14.05 -12.81
N TYR A 186 19.43 12.96 -13.32
CA TYR A 186 18.36 13.03 -14.30
C TYR A 186 17.08 13.67 -13.74
N ILE A 187 16.90 13.56 -12.42
CA ILE A 187 15.69 14.05 -11.73
C ILE A 187 15.88 15.38 -11.01
N ASP A 188 17.11 15.96 -10.98
CA ASP A 188 17.44 17.14 -10.16
C ASP A 188 16.49 18.31 -10.37
N ASP A 189 16.20 18.68 -11.62
CA ASP A 189 15.31 19.80 -11.93
C ASP A 189 13.87 19.55 -11.49
N ALA A 190 13.36 18.34 -11.70
CA ALA A 190 12.01 17.96 -11.30
C ALA A 190 11.89 17.91 -9.76
N LEU A 191 12.90 17.37 -9.09
CA LEU A 191 12.99 17.31 -7.64
C LEU A 191 13.06 18.70 -7.02
N GLN A 192 13.87 19.59 -7.59
CA GLN A 192 13.97 20.96 -7.11
C GLN A 192 12.66 21.74 -7.30
N LYS A 193 12.04 21.61 -8.48
CA LYS A 193 10.73 22.21 -8.75
C LYS A 193 9.65 21.72 -7.76
N TRP A 194 9.67 20.44 -7.40
CA TRP A 194 8.74 19.87 -6.44
C TRP A 194 8.95 20.41 -5.03
N LEU A 195 10.22 20.49 -4.58
CA LEU A 195 10.60 21.07 -3.30
C LEU A 195 10.20 22.56 -3.19
N ASP A 196 10.43 23.35 -4.26
CA ASP A 196 10.09 24.77 -4.26
C ASP A 196 8.57 24.98 -4.17
N ALA A 197 7.78 24.13 -4.84
CA ALA A 197 6.34 24.25 -4.86
C ALA A 197 5.67 23.76 -3.55
N TYR A 198 6.27 22.79 -2.86
CA TYR A 198 5.68 22.12 -1.69
C TYR A 198 6.67 21.98 -0.52
N SER A 199 7.41 23.05 -0.25
CA SER A 199 8.48 23.08 0.77
C SER A 199 8.03 22.72 2.18
N GLU A 200 6.76 22.87 2.53
CA GLU A 200 6.22 22.54 3.85
C GLU A 200 5.61 21.12 3.93
N ASN A 201 5.50 20.43 2.82
CA ASN A 201 4.95 19.08 2.81
C ASN A 201 5.98 18.05 3.32
N ALA A 202 5.64 17.28 4.37
CA ALA A 202 6.53 16.32 5.01
C ALA A 202 6.91 15.16 4.06
N VAL A 203 5.99 14.69 3.22
CA VAL A 203 6.24 13.65 2.20
C VAL A 203 7.31 14.15 1.22
N VAL A 204 7.15 15.37 0.71
CA VAL A 204 8.07 15.98 -0.26
C VAL A 204 9.46 16.12 0.33
N LYS A 205 9.58 16.67 1.55
CA LYS A 205 10.85 16.82 2.26
C LYS A 205 11.56 15.47 2.44
N TYR A 206 10.84 14.49 2.98
CA TYR A 206 11.43 13.17 3.26
C TYR A 206 11.89 12.45 1.99
N VAL A 207 11.06 12.45 0.94
CA VAL A 207 11.43 11.82 -0.34
C VAL A 207 12.62 12.53 -0.98
N ALA A 208 12.66 13.87 -0.93
CA ALA A 208 13.80 14.62 -1.45
C ALA A 208 15.10 14.29 -0.70
N ASP A 209 15.03 14.15 0.62
CA ASP A 209 16.17 13.73 1.44
C ASP A 209 16.60 12.29 1.08
N SER A 210 15.67 11.38 0.83
CA SER A 210 16.00 10.01 0.41
C SER A 210 16.64 9.96 -0.98
N LEU A 211 16.08 10.69 -1.95
CA LEU A 211 16.62 10.78 -3.31
C LEU A 211 17.98 11.51 -3.39
N ARG A 212 18.37 12.23 -2.36
CA ARG A 212 19.68 12.89 -2.22
C ARG A 212 20.61 12.20 -1.23
N HIS A 213 20.22 11.04 -0.71
CA HIS A 213 20.99 10.30 0.31
C HIS A 213 21.39 11.17 1.50
N SER A 214 20.47 12.00 1.98
CA SER A 214 20.75 12.96 3.06
C SER A 214 21.19 12.26 4.35
N PRO A 215 22.39 12.49 4.87
CA PRO A 215 22.87 11.87 6.11
C PRO A 215 22.23 12.47 7.38
N LYS A 216 21.37 13.50 7.22
CA LYS A 216 20.73 14.20 8.35
C LYS A 216 19.46 13.52 8.81
N VAL A 217 18.91 12.63 7.99
CA VAL A 217 17.66 11.93 8.31
C VAL A 217 17.98 10.70 9.14
N THR A 218 17.44 10.64 10.35
CA THR A 218 17.66 9.54 11.31
C THR A 218 16.41 8.68 11.50
N LYS A 219 15.24 9.13 11.05
CA LYS A 219 13.96 8.43 11.09
C LYS A 219 13.08 8.91 9.94
N ALA A 220 12.26 8.04 9.38
CA ALA A 220 11.23 8.44 8.43
C ALA A 220 10.18 9.32 9.13
N ASP A 221 9.69 10.32 8.39
CA ASP A 221 8.59 11.16 8.89
C ASP A 221 7.32 10.31 9.07
N SER A 222 6.68 10.41 10.24
CA SER A 222 5.51 9.60 10.58
C SER A 222 4.33 9.85 9.64
N ALA A 223 4.14 11.09 9.14
CA ALA A 223 3.09 11.40 8.17
C ALA A 223 3.40 10.77 6.80
N TYR A 224 4.67 10.75 6.39
CA TYR A 224 5.09 10.04 5.17
C TYR A 224 4.77 8.55 5.26
N VAL A 225 5.16 7.89 6.36
CA VAL A 225 4.93 6.45 6.57
C VAL A 225 3.43 6.15 6.59
N GLN A 226 2.65 6.94 7.36
CA GLN A 226 1.20 6.78 7.44
C GLN A 226 0.54 6.92 6.07
N ASN A 227 0.87 7.96 5.30
CA ASN A 227 0.27 8.22 4.00
C ASN A 227 0.54 7.10 2.99
N ILE A 228 1.79 6.58 2.94
CA ILE A 228 2.11 5.43 2.08
C ILE A 228 1.22 4.24 2.43
N PHE A 229 1.16 3.86 3.70
CA PHE A 229 0.42 2.66 4.10
C PHE A 229 -1.10 2.84 4.02
N ASP A 230 -1.61 4.04 4.22
CA ASP A 230 -3.02 4.33 3.99
C ASP A 230 -3.41 4.22 2.50
N VAL A 231 -2.54 4.65 1.58
CA VAL A 231 -2.77 4.50 0.13
C VAL A 231 -2.77 3.03 -0.30
N PHE A 232 -1.83 2.23 0.21
CA PHE A 232 -1.64 0.85 -0.22
C PHE A 232 -2.44 -0.20 0.57
N ALA A 233 -3.15 0.16 1.62
CA ALA A 233 -3.79 -0.80 2.54
C ALA A 233 -4.67 -1.84 1.83
N ASP A 234 -5.45 -1.43 0.83
CA ASP A 234 -6.40 -2.32 0.12
C ASP A 234 -5.72 -3.35 -0.80
N THR A 235 -4.51 -3.06 -1.30
CA THR A 235 -3.74 -3.90 -2.24
C THR A 235 -2.46 -4.43 -1.63
N PHE A 236 -2.23 -4.18 -0.35
CA PHE A 236 -0.97 -4.42 0.33
C PHE A 236 -0.53 -5.88 0.27
N GLU A 237 -1.41 -6.82 0.59
CA GLU A 237 -1.06 -8.25 0.58
C GLU A 237 -0.77 -8.77 -0.82
N ASP A 238 -1.54 -8.33 -1.83
CA ASP A 238 -1.29 -8.67 -3.23
C ASP A 238 0.05 -8.13 -3.71
N SER A 239 0.37 -6.88 -3.34
CA SER A 239 1.66 -6.25 -3.66
C SER A 239 2.83 -6.99 -3.01
N LEU A 240 2.70 -7.37 -1.75
CA LEU A 240 3.73 -8.16 -1.05
C LEU A 240 3.91 -9.55 -1.64
N ALA A 241 2.83 -10.20 -2.08
CA ALA A 241 2.90 -11.50 -2.77
C ALA A 241 3.68 -11.38 -4.09
N ALA A 242 3.44 -10.31 -4.87
CA ALA A 242 4.19 -10.04 -6.09
C ALA A 242 5.70 -9.80 -5.86
N LEU A 243 6.07 -9.24 -4.70
CA LEU A 243 7.46 -9.02 -4.30
C LEU A 243 8.14 -10.26 -3.69
N ASN A 244 7.48 -11.40 -3.62
CA ASN A 244 7.97 -12.60 -2.91
C ASN A 244 8.41 -12.30 -1.47
N TYR A 245 7.59 -11.52 -0.75
CA TYR A 245 7.89 -11.07 0.60
C TYR A 245 7.90 -12.24 1.60
N SER A 246 9.02 -12.42 2.29
CA SER A 246 9.28 -13.61 3.12
C SER A 246 9.46 -13.31 4.62
N VAL A 247 9.48 -12.05 5.04
CA VAL A 247 9.81 -11.68 6.42
C VAL A 247 8.87 -12.31 7.46
N PRO A 248 7.54 -12.36 7.30
CA PRO A 248 6.68 -13.03 8.28
C PRO A 248 7.00 -14.51 8.47
N GLN A 249 7.33 -15.23 7.38
CA GLN A 249 7.75 -16.64 7.43
C GLN A 249 9.10 -16.81 8.14
N LEU A 250 10.03 -15.87 7.92
CA LEU A 250 11.34 -15.88 8.58
C LEU A 250 11.22 -15.62 10.08
N ILE A 251 10.37 -14.66 10.50
CA ILE A 251 10.07 -14.39 11.91
C ILE A 251 9.38 -15.60 12.56
N ARG A 252 8.36 -16.20 11.90
CA ARG A 252 7.73 -17.44 12.36
C ARG A 252 8.76 -18.55 12.58
N SER A 253 9.70 -18.71 11.64
CA SER A 253 10.76 -19.73 11.74
C SER A 253 11.73 -19.44 12.89
N ALA A 254 12.03 -18.18 13.17
CA ALA A 254 12.84 -17.76 14.31
C ALA A 254 12.10 -18.02 15.64
N ALA A 255 10.82 -17.68 15.73
CA ALA A 255 9.97 -17.96 16.89
C ALA A 255 9.82 -19.46 17.16
N ALA A 256 9.65 -20.28 16.10
CA ALA A 256 9.54 -21.73 16.22
C ALA A 256 10.79 -22.40 16.79
N LYS A 257 11.99 -21.81 16.60
CA LYS A 257 13.23 -22.30 17.22
C LYS A 257 13.26 -22.08 18.72
N ILE A 258 12.52 -21.12 19.25
CA ILE A 258 12.46 -20.77 20.66
C ILE A 258 11.33 -21.51 21.36
N TYR A 259 10.14 -21.50 20.76
CA TYR A 259 8.90 -21.96 21.40
C TYR A 259 8.40 -23.32 20.89
N GLY A 260 8.94 -23.80 19.75
CA GLY A 260 8.42 -24.98 19.06
C GLY A 260 7.35 -24.62 18.01
N THR A 261 6.78 -25.65 17.40
CA THR A 261 5.77 -25.49 16.32
C THR A 261 4.34 -25.72 16.80
N ASP A 262 4.15 -26.07 18.07
CA ASP A 262 2.85 -26.31 18.72
C ASP A 262 3.05 -26.00 20.21
N SER A 263 3.13 -24.71 20.53
CA SER A 263 3.50 -24.24 21.88
C SER A 263 2.25 -24.01 22.72
N GLU A 264 2.18 -24.66 23.87
CA GLU A 264 1.16 -24.41 24.89
C GLU A 264 1.38 -23.11 25.71
N ALA A 265 2.44 -22.35 25.40
CA ALA A 265 2.77 -21.13 26.14
C ALA A 265 1.74 -20.01 25.91
N ALA A 266 1.17 -19.52 27.01
CA ALA A 266 0.26 -18.37 26.99
C ALA A 266 1.07 -17.06 27.03
N LEU A 267 1.57 -16.63 25.87
CA LEU A 267 2.43 -15.47 25.70
C LEU A 267 1.62 -14.20 25.39
N ASN A 268 2.07 -13.06 25.88
CA ASN A 268 1.69 -11.75 25.35
C ASN A 268 2.66 -11.38 24.22
N VAL A 269 2.17 -11.30 23.00
CA VAL A 269 2.97 -11.01 21.80
C VAL A 269 2.61 -9.65 21.25
N LEU A 270 3.59 -8.75 21.15
CA LEU A 270 3.43 -7.46 20.46
C LEU A 270 3.92 -7.59 19.01
N ASP A 271 3.03 -7.34 18.08
CA ASP A 271 3.33 -7.15 16.65
C ASP A 271 3.49 -5.64 16.41
N ALA A 272 4.74 -5.18 16.43
CA ALA A 272 5.10 -3.77 16.30
C ALA A 272 5.20 -3.40 14.82
N GLY A 273 4.35 -2.45 14.38
CA GLY A 273 4.12 -2.18 12.95
C GLY A 273 3.39 -3.36 12.30
N CYS A 274 2.23 -3.73 12.84
CA CYS A 274 1.55 -4.97 12.49
C CYS A 274 0.98 -4.99 11.06
N GLY A 275 0.86 -3.83 10.40
CA GLY A 275 0.27 -3.73 9.07
C GLY A 275 -1.11 -4.37 9.02
N THR A 276 -1.34 -5.20 8.00
CA THR A 276 -2.59 -5.97 7.86
C THR A 276 -2.64 -7.23 8.76
N GLY A 277 -1.61 -7.51 9.55
CA GLY A 277 -1.56 -8.64 10.48
C GLY A 277 -1.01 -9.95 9.90
N LEU A 278 -0.16 -9.88 8.87
CA LEU A 278 0.42 -11.08 8.24
C LEU A 278 1.35 -11.84 9.20
N CYS A 279 2.13 -11.13 10.00
CA CYS A 279 3.09 -11.74 10.93
C CYS A 279 2.33 -12.47 12.05
N ALA A 280 1.39 -11.81 12.72
CA ALA A 280 0.57 -12.43 13.76
C ALA A 280 -0.23 -13.64 13.24
N LYS A 281 -0.73 -13.59 12.00
CA LYS A 281 -1.43 -14.73 11.38
C LYS A 281 -0.55 -15.99 11.35
N LEU A 282 0.69 -15.86 10.89
CA LEU A 282 1.61 -17.00 10.83
C LEU A 282 2.11 -17.45 12.21
N LEU A 283 2.28 -16.51 13.14
CA LEU A 283 2.66 -16.82 14.51
C LEU A 283 1.55 -17.53 15.28
N SER A 284 0.29 -17.18 15.06
CA SER A 284 -0.85 -17.84 15.71
C SER A 284 -0.98 -19.33 15.37
N GLU A 285 -0.41 -19.78 14.24
CA GLU A 285 -0.37 -21.20 13.86
C GLU A 285 0.57 -22.02 14.75
N ILE A 286 1.61 -21.40 15.34
CA ILE A 286 2.58 -22.08 16.20
C ILE A 286 2.46 -21.68 17.68
N LEU A 287 1.70 -20.64 17.97
CA LEU A 287 1.43 -20.09 19.30
C LEU A 287 -0.08 -19.93 19.51
N PRO A 288 -0.86 -21.02 19.49
CA PRO A 288 -2.32 -20.95 19.48
C PRO A 288 -2.92 -20.37 20.77
N HIS A 289 -2.17 -20.36 21.88
CA HIS A 289 -2.59 -19.81 23.16
C HIS A 289 -2.04 -18.42 23.47
N ALA A 290 -1.29 -17.80 22.53
CA ALA A 290 -0.76 -16.46 22.69
C ALA A 290 -1.86 -15.39 22.52
N ALA A 291 -1.75 -14.33 23.33
CA ALA A 291 -2.53 -13.11 23.17
C ALA A 291 -1.74 -12.12 22.30
N PHE A 292 -2.24 -11.85 21.09
CA PHE A 292 -1.59 -10.91 20.18
C PHE A 292 -2.11 -9.48 20.40
N PHE A 293 -1.17 -8.53 20.41
CA PHE A 293 -1.41 -7.10 20.44
C PHE A 293 -0.72 -6.50 19.21
N GLY A 294 -1.42 -5.61 18.48
CA GLY A 294 -0.86 -4.98 17.29
C GLY A 294 -0.83 -3.46 17.42
N VAL A 295 0.22 -2.83 16.95
CA VAL A 295 0.33 -1.37 16.84
C VAL A 295 0.81 -1.00 15.44
N ASP A 296 0.16 -0.01 14.82
CA ASP A 296 0.54 0.55 13.52
C ASP A 296 0.15 2.01 13.43
N LEU A 297 0.88 2.81 12.64
CA LEU A 297 0.57 4.21 12.36
C LEU A 297 -0.67 4.38 11.48
N SER A 298 -0.91 3.44 10.56
CA SER A 298 -1.98 3.52 9.58
C SER A 298 -3.30 3.02 10.14
N VAL A 299 -4.28 3.90 10.18
CA VAL A 299 -5.67 3.53 10.53
C VAL A 299 -6.21 2.45 9.59
N ARG A 300 -5.90 2.55 8.30
CA ARG A 300 -6.39 1.61 7.28
C ARG A 300 -5.74 0.23 7.43
N MET A 301 -4.46 0.14 7.76
CA MET A 301 -3.80 -1.12 8.10
C MET A 301 -4.45 -1.78 9.31
N ILE A 302 -4.70 -1.03 10.37
CA ILE A 302 -5.40 -1.54 11.57
C ILE A 302 -6.82 -2.03 11.24
N MET A 303 -7.53 -1.37 10.32
CA MET A 303 -8.84 -1.86 9.87
C MET A 303 -8.76 -3.21 9.15
N GLU A 304 -7.72 -3.42 8.32
CA GLU A 304 -7.48 -4.71 7.67
C GLU A 304 -7.03 -5.80 8.68
N ALA A 305 -6.12 -5.47 9.60
CA ALA A 305 -5.69 -6.38 10.66
C ALA A 305 -6.87 -6.86 11.52
N ARG A 306 -7.82 -5.97 11.83
CA ARG A 306 -9.03 -6.28 12.62
C ARG A 306 -9.90 -7.35 11.97
N LYS A 307 -9.97 -7.40 10.64
CA LYS A 307 -10.78 -8.40 9.90
C LYS A 307 -10.27 -9.83 10.13
N LYS A 308 -9.00 -10.01 10.50
CA LYS A 308 -8.41 -11.33 10.75
C LYS A 308 -8.82 -11.96 12.09
N ASN A 309 -9.38 -11.17 13.03
CA ASN A 309 -9.86 -11.65 14.35
C ASN A 309 -8.80 -12.41 15.17
N ILE A 310 -7.51 -12.03 15.06
CA ILE A 310 -6.38 -12.66 15.75
C ILE A 310 -5.98 -11.84 16.99
N TYR A 311 -6.05 -10.51 16.86
CA TYR A 311 -5.55 -9.62 17.90
C TYR A 311 -6.55 -9.47 19.07
N LYS A 312 -6.01 -9.57 20.28
CA LYS A 312 -6.73 -9.21 21.51
C LYS A 312 -6.98 -7.70 21.55
N GLN A 313 -6.01 -6.91 21.10
CA GLN A 313 -6.10 -5.45 21.01
C GLN A 313 -5.26 -4.91 19.87
N LEU A 314 -5.77 -3.86 19.22
CA LEU A 314 -5.11 -3.13 18.13
C LEU A 314 -5.06 -1.64 18.47
N PHE A 315 -3.90 -1.02 18.24
CA PHE A 315 -3.64 0.38 18.52
C PHE A 315 -3.24 1.11 17.24
N VAL A 316 -3.76 2.32 17.06
CA VAL A 316 -3.27 3.26 16.04
C VAL A 316 -2.35 4.23 16.75
N ASP A 317 -1.03 4.04 16.63
CA ASP A 317 -0.06 4.86 17.36
C ASP A 317 1.34 4.79 16.72
N ASP A 318 2.18 5.79 17.02
CA ASP A 318 3.63 5.72 16.75
C ASP A 318 4.31 4.77 17.76
N LEU A 319 5.28 3.98 17.29
CA LEU A 319 5.96 2.98 18.13
C LEU A 319 6.69 3.56 19.33
N GLU A 320 7.28 4.75 19.20
CA GLU A 320 7.98 5.41 20.30
C GLU A 320 6.99 5.92 21.34
N HIS A 321 5.88 6.52 20.91
CA HIS A 321 4.82 6.95 21.82
C HIS A 321 4.15 5.73 22.49
N PHE A 322 3.72 4.74 21.71
CA PHE A 322 3.11 3.51 22.24
C PHE A 322 3.99 2.85 23.28
N SER A 323 5.27 2.64 22.96
CA SER A 323 6.18 2.00 23.89
C SER A 323 6.43 2.84 25.16
N ALA A 324 6.34 4.18 25.05
CA ALA A 324 6.49 5.06 26.22
C ALA A 324 5.37 4.89 27.26
N VAL A 325 4.14 4.59 26.80
CA VAL A 325 2.93 4.50 27.64
C VAL A 325 2.47 3.07 27.91
N ALA A 326 3.07 2.06 27.26
CA ALA A 326 2.69 0.67 27.46
C ALA A 326 3.04 0.20 28.89
N GLU A 327 2.03 -0.29 29.62
CA GLU A 327 2.15 -0.79 30.98
C GLU A 327 2.29 -2.32 31.05
N THR A 328 1.77 -3.03 30.04
CA THR A 328 1.78 -4.50 30.02
C THR A 328 3.14 -4.99 29.50
N PRO A 329 3.86 -5.86 30.26
CA PRO A 329 5.05 -6.48 29.72
C PRO A 329 4.68 -7.53 28.66
N TYR A 330 5.49 -7.59 27.57
CA TYR A 330 5.35 -8.55 26.49
C TYR A 330 6.39 -9.66 26.63
N ASP A 331 6.00 -10.90 26.38
CA ASP A 331 6.92 -12.06 26.37
C ASP A 331 7.68 -12.14 25.05
N MET A 332 7.07 -11.63 23.98
CA MET A 332 7.70 -11.53 22.67
C MET A 332 7.28 -10.23 21.98
N ILE A 333 8.23 -9.56 21.35
CA ILE A 333 8.00 -8.45 20.44
C ILE A 333 8.48 -8.89 19.06
N VAL A 334 7.68 -8.66 18.03
CA VAL A 334 8.09 -8.88 16.63
C VAL A 334 7.98 -7.57 15.84
N ALA A 335 8.91 -7.35 14.90
CA ALA A 335 8.89 -6.19 14.00
C ALA A 335 9.31 -6.64 12.59
N ALA A 336 8.31 -6.87 11.75
CA ALA A 336 8.48 -7.35 10.38
C ALA A 336 8.58 -6.19 9.39
N ASP A 337 9.78 -5.87 8.92
CA ASP A 337 10.08 -4.81 7.94
C ASP A 337 9.70 -3.39 8.42
N VAL A 338 9.79 -3.16 9.73
CA VAL A 338 9.42 -1.92 10.41
C VAL A 338 10.64 -1.04 10.68
N LEU A 339 11.73 -1.65 11.16
CA LEU A 339 12.95 -0.91 11.48
C LEU A 339 13.62 -0.27 10.27
N THR A 340 13.18 -0.64 9.09
CA THR A 340 13.55 0.01 7.82
C THR A 340 13.10 1.47 7.72
N TYR A 341 12.24 1.96 8.63
CA TYR A 341 11.82 3.36 8.73
C TYR A 341 12.58 4.15 9.82
N PHE A 342 13.53 3.50 10.48
CA PHE A 342 14.38 4.09 11.52
C PHE A 342 15.85 3.95 11.08
N GLY A 343 16.58 5.06 10.95
CA GLY A 343 18.03 5.06 10.79
C GLY A 343 18.69 4.81 12.15
N GLU A 344 18.36 5.64 13.15
CA GLU A 344 18.80 5.44 14.51
C GLU A 344 17.92 4.44 15.26
N LEU A 345 18.53 3.33 15.69
CA LEU A 345 17.81 2.22 16.35
C LEU A 345 17.86 2.27 17.88
N GLN A 346 18.75 3.08 18.49
CA GLN A 346 18.99 3.02 19.93
C GLN A 346 17.70 3.29 20.74
N ASN A 347 16.97 4.36 20.40
CA ASN A 347 15.75 4.72 21.14
C ASN A 347 14.66 3.65 21.05
N VAL A 348 14.52 3.01 19.89
CA VAL A 348 13.56 1.91 19.69
C VAL A 348 13.97 0.70 20.52
N PHE A 349 15.25 0.35 20.55
CA PHE A 349 15.75 -0.78 21.30
C PHE A 349 15.61 -0.57 22.80
N ASP A 350 15.95 0.61 23.32
CA ASP A 350 15.76 0.99 24.72
C ASP A 350 14.28 0.91 25.13
N SER A 351 13.39 1.38 24.25
CA SER A 351 11.96 1.36 24.46
C SER A 351 11.41 -0.06 24.50
N PHE A 352 11.83 -0.90 23.55
CA PHE A 352 11.39 -2.30 23.49
C PHE A 352 11.99 -3.14 24.63
N PHE A 353 13.25 -2.86 25.02
CA PHE A 353 13.82 -3.49 26.20
C PHE A 353 13.00 -3.22 27.47
N ARG A 354 12.50 -1.98 27.63
CA ARG A 354 11.70 -1.61 28.80
C ARG A 354 10.40 -2.40 28.88
N ILE A 355 9.63 -2.52 27.78
CA ILE A 355 8.32 -3.17 27.75
C ILE A 355 8.37 -4.68 27.55
N LEU A 356 9.55 -5.26 27.30
CA LEU A 356 9.74 -6.69 27.21
C LEU A 356 9.90 -7.29 28.61
N ALA A 357 9.27 -8.43 28.88
CA ALA A 357 9.42 -9.17 30.13
C ALA A 357 10.85 -9.73 30.29
N PRO A 358 11.38 -9.92 31.52
CA PRO A 358 12.60 -10.65 31.71
C PRO A 358 12.53 -12.06 31.07
N GLY A 359 13.55 -12.45 30.32
CA GLY A 359 13.56 -13.68 29.53
C GLY A 359 12.83 -13.60 28.20
N GLY A 360 12.13 -12.51 27.93
CA GLY A 360 11.41 -12.27 26.69
C GLY A 360 12.30 -12.06 25.46
N ASN A 361 11.73 -12.21 24.29
CA ASN A 361 12.46 -12.16 23.01
C ASN A 361 11.96 -11.04 22.09
N PHE A 362 12.91 -10.34 21.45
CA PHE A 362 12.63 -9.38 20.38
C PHE A 362 13.14 -9.95 19.05
N ILE A 363 12.24 -10.22 18.10
CA ILE A 363 12.53 -10.80 16.78
C ILE A 363 12.17 -9.79 15.69
N PHE A 364 13.13 -9.42 14.86
CA PHE A 364 12.92 -8.38 13.86
C PHE A 364 13.77 -8.59 12.62
N SER A 365 13.38 -7.90 11.54
CA SER A 365 14.16 -7.80 10.31
C SER A 365 14.79 -6.42 10.15
N VAL A 366 15.97 -6.37 9.52
CA VAL A 366 16.57 -5.16 8.96
C VAL A 366 17.09 -5.43 7.56
N THR A 367 17.00 -4.45 6.67
CA THR A 367 17.67 -4.49 5.37
C THR A 367 19.18 -4.34 5.59
N ARG A 368 19.96 -5.15 4.86
CA ARG A 368 21.42 -5.15 4.98
C ARG A 368 22.01 -3.90 4.33
N ASN A 369 22.78 -3.12 5.11
CA ASN A 369 23.64 -2.10 4.58
C ASN A 369 24.87 -2.75 3.92
N VAL A 370 25.13 -2.38 2.67
CA VAL A 370 26.27 -2.86 1.88
C VAL A 370 27.50 -1.96 1.98
N PHE A 371 27.37 -0.80 2.65
CA PHE A 371 28.46 0.16 2.83
C PHE A 371 29.10 -0.02 4.21
N ASP A 372 30.32 -0.50 4.26
CA ASP A 372 31.03 -0.82 5.52
C ASP A 372 31.35 0.41 6.40
N SER A 373 31.30 1.62 5.84
CA SER A 373 31.67 2.87 6.53
C SER A 373 30.53 3.59 7.25
N GLN A 374 29.29 3.09 7.15
CA GLN A 374 28.11 3.75 7.70
C GLN A 374 27.32 2.79 8.58
N ASP A 375 26.90 3.24 9.75
CA ASP A 375 26.03 2.51 10.67
C ASP A 375 24.69 2.19 10.04
N TYR A 376 24.10 3.14 9.34
CA TYR A 376 22.90 2.99 8.53
C TYR A 376 22.96 3.89 7.29
N TYR A 377 22.12 3.58 6.32
CA TYR A 377 22.07 4.25 5.04
C TYR A 377 20.62 4.43 4.61
N LEU A 378 20.25 5.65 4.21
CA LEU A 378 18.93 5.95 3.64
C LEU A 378 18.96 5.66 2.13
N HIS A 379 18.23 4.63 1.71
CA HIS A 379 18.11 4.23 0.32
C HIS A 379 17.15 5.18 -0.43
N LEU A 380 17.30 5.28 -1.77
CA LEU A 380 16.39 6.04 -2.65
C LEU A 380 14.91 5.70 -2.46
N SER A 381 14.60 4.46 -2.07
CA SER A 381 13.23 4.00 -1.76
C SER A 381 12.62 4.60 -0.49
N GLY A 382 13.32 5.47 0.23
CA GLY A 382 12.88 6.00 1.51
C GLY A 382 12.98 5.03 2.68
N ARG A 383 13.76 3.95 2.53
CA ARG A 383 13.99 2.94 3.57
C ARG A 383 15.44 2.95 4.03
N PHE A 384 15.64 2.68 5.31
CA PHE A 384 16.98 2.53 5.87
C PHE A 384 17.47 1.09 5.76
N ALA A 385 18.75 0.96 5.46
CA ALA A 385 19.51 -0.28 5.59
C ALA A 385 20.52 -0.14 6.72
N HIS A 386 20.81 -1.21 7.47
CA HIS A 386 21.63 -1.17 8.68
C HIS A 386 22.83 -2.08 8.58
N ALA A 387 23.97 -1.60 9.08
CA ALA A 387 25.15 -2.42 9.26
C ALA A 387 24.94 -3.41 10.42
N GLU A 388 25.39 -4.65 10.23
CA GLU A 388 25.25 -5.71 11.23
C GLU A 388 25.82 -5.33 12.59
N ASN A 389 27.04 -4.79 12.59
CA ASN A 389 27.72 -4.39 13.83
C ASN A 389 27.02 -3.23 14.55
N TYR A 390 26.40 -2.31 13.81
CA TYR A 390 25.60 -1.25 14.39
C TYR A 390 24.38 -1.79 15.15
N VAL A 391 23.63 -2.71 14.52
CA VAL A 391 22.48 -3.37 15.17
C VAL A 391 22.89 -4.08 16.46
N LYS A 392 24.02 -4.83 16.42
CA LYS A 392 24.56 -5.50 17.59
C LYS A 392 24.98 -4.53 18.69
N SER A 393 25.63 -3.43 18.31
CA SER A 393 26.04 -2.38 19.27
C SER A 393 24.83 -1.73 19.96
N CYS A 394 23.77 -1.40 19.21
CA CYS A 394 22.53 -0.88 19.80
C CYS A 394 21.88 -1.90 20.77
N ALA A 395 21.83 -3.18 20.37
CA ALA A 395 21.28 -4.24 21.21
C ALA A 395 22.05 -4.38 22.55
N GLU A 396 23.37 -4.42 22.49
CA GLU A 396 24.22 -4.51 23.65
C GLU A 396 24.07 -3.31 24.60
N LYS A 397 24.07 -2.09 24.04
CA LYS A 397 23.88 -0.85 24.83
C LYS A 397 22.53 -0.80 25.52
N SER A 398 21.47 -1.36 24.93
CA SER A 398 20.15 -1.47 25.58
C SER A 398 20.05 -2.60 26.58
N GLY A 399 21.09 -3.46 26.71
CA GLY A 399 21.11 -4.58 27.62
C GLY A 399 20.58 -5.90 27.06
N PHE A 400 20.31 -5.99 25.77
CA PHE A 400 19.93 -7.25 25.13
C PHE A 400 21.11 -8.19 24.95
N VAL A 401 20.82 -9.48 24.95
CA VAL A 401 21.76 -10.53 24.55
C VAL A 401 21.33 -11.03 23.16
N LEU A 402 22.29 -11.14 22.25
CA LEU A 402 22.04 -11.72 20.92
C LEU A 402 21.86 -13.25 21.09
N ALA A 403 20.61 -13.70 20.86
CA ALA A 403 20.28 -15.13 20.94
C ALA A 403 20.46 -15.83 19.58
N ASN A 404 20.09 -15.16 18.46
CA ASN A 404 20.29 -15.71 17.13
C ASN A 404 20.34 -14.58 16.09
N GLN A 405 20.99 -14.89 14.95
CA GLN A 405 21.02 -14.05 13.77
C GLN A 405 21.09 -14.94 12.52
N SER A 406 20.37 -14.56 11.47
CA SER A 406 20.44 -15.24 10.17
C SER A 406 20.29 -14.24 9.02
N GLY A 407 21.13 -14.38 8.01
CA GLY A 407 20.98 -13.68 6.75
C GLY A 407 19.87 -14.34 5.91
N ALA A 408 19.06 -13.53 5.24
CA ALA A 408 17.99 -14.01 4.38
C ALA A 408 17.64 -13.00 3.28
N LYS A 409 17.04 -13.49 2.20
CA LYS A 409 16.31 -12.66 1.26
C LYS A 409 14.99 -12.24 1.89
N LEU A 410 14.73 -10.95 1.96
CA LEU A 410 13.52 -10.38 2.56
C LEU A 410 12.38 -10.24 1.55
N ARG A 411 12.70 -9.76 0.35
CA ARG A 411 11.80 -9.51 -0.77
C ARG A 411 12.54 -9.28 -2.07
N ASN A 412 11.80 -9.09 -3.17
CA ASN A 412 12.33 -8.49 -4.40
C ASN A 412 11.98 -6.99 -4.47
N GLU A 413 12.81 -6.19 -5.15
CA GLU A 413 12.49 -4.85 -5.65
C GLU A 413 12.82 -4.84 -7.15
N GLY A 414 11.79 -4.93 -8.01
CA GLY A 414 11.96 -5.25 -9.41
C GLY A 414 12.65 -6.62 -9.59
N GLU A 415 13.74 -6.65 -10.34
CA GLU A 415 14.57 -7.87 -10.53
C GLU A 415 15.62 -8.08 -9.42
N ALA A 416 15.85 -7.07 -8.57
CA ALA A 416 16.86 -7.14 -7.54
C ALA A 416 16.34 -7.84 -6.28
N GLU A 417 17.22 -8.64 -5.63
CA GLU A 417 16.94 -9.25 -4.34
C GLU A 417 17.34 -8.32 -3.19
N VAL A 418 16.42 -8.02 -2.30
CA VAL A 418 16.70 -7.28 -1.07
C VAL A 418 17.12 -8.26 0.01
N MET A 419 18.40 -8.25 0.32
CA MET A 419 18.98 -9.07 1.38
C MET A 419 18.91 -8.36 2.72
N GLY A 420 18.75 -9.12 3.81
CA GLY A 420 18.69 -8.58 5.16
C GLY A 420 19.06 -9.59 6.22
N TRP A 421 18.81 -9.19 7.45
CA TRP A 421 19.05 -9.99 8.62
C TRP A 421 17.76 -10.18 9.43
N ILE A 422 17.58 -11.37 9.98
CA ILE A 422 16.63 -11.63 11.06
C ILE A 422 17.43 -11.77 12.34
N PHE A 423 17.17 -10.87 13.27
CA PHE A 423 17.76 -10.90 14.62
C PHE A 423 16.76 -11.45 15.62
N THR A 424 17.28 -12.18 16.58
CA THR A 424 16.57 -12.55 17.81
C THR A 424 17.41 -12.07 18.98
N LEU A 425 16.89 -11.09 19.69
CA LEU A 425 17.49 -10.54 20.91
C LEU A 425 16.68 -11.03 22.09
N ARG A 426 17.37 -11.32 23.22
CA ARG A 426 16.76 -11.75 24.48
C ARG A 426 17.03 -10.72 25.55
N LYS A 427 16.01 -10.38 26.35
CA LYS A 427 16.18 -9.66 27.60
C LYS A 427 16.59 -10.66 28.66
N PRO A 428 17.73 -10.47 29.37
CA PRO A 428 18.18 -11.36 30.43
C PRO A 428 17.18 -11.60 31.55
#